data_3c0ffc2636014a878becff2e9182ff84
#
_entry.id   3c0ffc2636014a878becff2e9182ff84
#
_cell.length_a   1.000
_cell.length_b   1.000
_cell.length_c   1.000
_cell.angle_alpha   90.00
_cell.angle_beta   90.00
_cell.angle_gamma   90.00
#
_symmetry.space_group_name_H-M   'P 1'
#
loop_
_entity.id
_entity.type
_entity.pdbx_description
1 polymer ?
#
loop_
_entity_poly.entity_id
_entity_poly.type
_entity_poly.pdbx_seq_one_letter_code
_entity_poly.pdbx_strand_id
1 'polypeptide(L)'
;MIKRTITALMLALVASSTSASSTVTVFIHGNSEPRTLTGAERLLDVVGQPRLATSWWPAAVIGEEQATVTARRQQQELLARLAALSSGEAGDAAAAINALRQQIQALKVTGRQFVRLDPDVVRVSERGNPPMQGHYSLWVGPQPTQISLFGLISQPGNRSFVPGRSVASYLEGQRLLSGADRSYAWVIYPDGRTQKAPVAYWNKRHVEPMPGSIIFVGFADSLWSRSPETMNTDILHTLTQRIPE
;
A
#
# COMPACT_ATOMS: atom_id res chain seq x y z
N MET A 1 -41.98 -15.50 67.36
CA MET A 1 -40.62 -15.18 67.01
C MET A 1 -40.22 -15.99 65.76
N ILE A 2 -40.32 -15.34 64.61
CA ILE A 2 -40.01 -16.02 63.30
C ILE A 2 -38.64 -15.52 62.82
N LYS A 3 -37.62 -16.40 62.82
CA LYS A 3 -36.31 -16.12 62.29
C LYS A 3 -36.33 -16.24 60.77
N ARG A 4 -36.15 -15.13 60.07
CA ARG A 4 -35.95 -15.09 58.60
C ARG A 4 -34.45 -15.30 58.31
N THR A 5 -34.10 -16.44 57.76
CA THR A 5 -32.80 -16.73 57.18
C THR A 5 -32.78 -16.15 55.75
N ILE A 6 -31.94 -15.17 55.52
CA ILE A 6 -31.67 -14.61 54.15
C ILE A 6 -30.47 -15.40 53.60
N THR A 7 -30.76 -16.24 52.60
CA THR A 7 -29.71 -16.92 51.83
C THR A 7 -29.28 -15.98 50.68
N ALA A 8 -28.06 -15.44 50.83
CA ALA A 8 -27.46 -14.61 49.76
C ALA A 8 -26.88 -15.56 48.69
N LEU A 9 -27.52 -15.53 47.51
CA LEU A 9 -27.03 -16.24 46.30
C LEU A 9 -25.93 -15.36 45.64
N MET A 10 -24.66 -15.73 45.84
CA MET A 10 -23.54 -15.12 45.10
C MET A 10 -23.54 -15.66 43.67
N LEU A 11 -23.96 -14.79 42.74
CA LEU A 11 -23.85 -15.03 41.30
C LEU A 11 -22.41 -14.70 40.90
N ALA A 12 -21.55 -15.73 40.75
CA ALA A 12 -20.22 -15.58 40.19
C ALA A 12 -20.32 -15.31 38.67
N LEU A 13 -20.13 -14.06 38.26
CA LEU A 13 -19.94 -13.71 36.87
C LEU A 13 -18.61 -14.25 36.41
N VAL A 14 -18.60 -15.39 35.74
CA VAL A 14 -17.43 -15.88 34.98
C VAL A 14 -17.31 -14.98 33.75
N ALA A 15 -16.48 -13.95 33.82
CA ALA A 15 -16.07 -13.20 32.66
C ALA A 15 -15.23 -14.14 31.78
N SER A 16 -15.88 -14.78 30.80
CA SER A 16 -15.19 -15.48 29.73
C SER A 16 -14.42 -14.43 28.95
N SER A 17 -13.11 -14.29 29.20
CA SER A 17 -12.21 -13.55 28.33
C SER A 17 -12.17 -14.30 27.00
N THR A 18 -13.00 -13.90 26.05
CA THR A 18 -12.86 -14.30 24.67
C THR A 18 -11.54 -13.71 24.18
N SER A 19 -10.48 -14.54 24.18
CA SER A 19 -9.24 -14.20 23.50
C SER A 19 -9.61 -13.96 22.04
N ALA A 20 -9.61 -12.68 21.65
CA ALA A 20 -9.86 -12.32 20.26
C ALA A 20 -8.67 -12.79 19.45
N SER A 21 -8.83 -13.91 18.76
CA SER A 21 -7.80 -14.48 17.88
C SER A 21 -7.99 -13.99 16.46
N SER A 22 -6.90 -13.75 15.74
CA SER A 22 -6.95 -13.36 14.34
C SER A 22 -6.82 -14.58 13.41
N THR A 23 -7.33 -14.41 12.21
CA THR A 23 -7.08 -15.29 11.07
C THR A 23 -6.26 -14.56 10.03
N VAL A 24 -5.09 -15.08 9.66
CA VAL A 24 -4.18 -14.47 8.71
C VAL A 24 -3.97 -15.38 7.51
N THR A 25 -4.37 -14.92 6.34
CA THR A 25 -4.07 -15.61 5.07
C THR A 25 -2.73 -15.12 4.55
N VAL A 26 -1.75 -16.02 4.43
CA VAL A 26 -0.38 -15.71 3.99
C VAL A 26 -0.22 -16.10 2.53
N PHE A 27 0.12 -15.12 1.71
CA PHE A 27 0.47 -15.25 0.30
C PHE A 27 1.98 -15.11 0.15
N ILE A 28 2.64 -16.17 -0.32
CA ILE A 28 4.09 -16.16 -0.57
C ILE A 28 4.28 -16.07 -2.08
N HIS A 29 4.97 -15.02 -2.55
CA HIS A 29 5.24 -14.84 -3.98
C HIS A 29 5.99 -16.06 -4.55
N GLY A 30 5.48 -16.59 -5.67
CA GLY A 30 5.99 -17.83 -6.28
C GLY A 30 5.30 -19.11 -5.80
N ASN A 31 4.47 -19.06 -4.75
CA ASN A 31 3.64 -20.19 -4.33
C ASN A 31 2.18 -20.00 -4.80
N SER A 32 1.62 -21.03 -5.37
CA SER A 32 0.25 -21.00 -5.91
C SER A 32 -0.84 -21.06 -4.83
N GLU A 33 -0.54 -21.60 -3.65
CA GLU A 33 -1.54 -21.79 -2.60
C GLU A 33 -1.29 -20.88 -1.39
N PRO A 34 -2.27 -20.03 -1.03
CA PRO A 34 -2.21 -19.27 0.20
C PRO A 34 -2.35 -20.21 1.41
N ARG A 35 -1.79 -19.81 2.54
CA ARG A 35 -1.89 -20.56 3.79
C ARG A 35 -2.57 -19.73 4.86
N THR A 36 -3.46 -20.36 5.61
CA THR A 36 -4.18 -19.70 6.70
C THR A 36 -3.53 -20.06 8.04
N LEU A 37 -3.23 -19.02 8.83
CA LEU A 37 -2.84 -19.12 10.23
C LEU A 37 -4.02 -18.65 11.08
N THR A 38 -4.41 -19.45 12.04
CA THR A 38 -5.47 -19.12 13.00
C THR A 38 -4.89 -19.01 14.41
N GLY A 39 -5.50 -18.18 15.24
CA GLY A 39 -5.10 -18.07 16.63
C GLY A 39 -3.88 -17.17 16.89
N ALA A 40 -3.47 -16.37 15.91
CA ALA A 40 -2.42 -15.36 16.14
C ALA A 40 -2.97 -14.25 17.04
N GLU A 41 -2.35 -14.04 18.20
CA GLU A 41 -2.73 -13.00 19.15
C GLU A 41 -2.00 -11.70 18.89
N ARG A 42 -0.76 -11.79 18.39
CA ARG A 42 0.11 -10.64 18.10
C ARG A 42 0.78 -10.77 16.73
N LEU A 43 1.25 -9.64 16.22
CA LEU A 43 1.93 -9.58 14.92
C LEU A 43 3.15 -10.53 14.85
N LEU A 44 3.91 -10.68 15.94
CA LEU A 44 5.07 -11.56 15.99
C LEU A 44 4.71 -13.04 15.75
N ASP A 45 3.53 -13.47 16.17
CA ASP A 45 3.06 -14.85 15.94
C ASP A 45 2.93 -15.18 14.46
N VAL A 46 2.69 -14.14 13.64
CA VAL A 46 2.58 -14.24 12.19
C VAL A 46 3.95 -14.11 11.52
N VAL A 47 4.65 -12.98 11.76
CA VAL A 47 5.90 -12.68 11.04
C VAL A 47 7.07 -13.54 11.52
N GLY A 48 7.02 -14.05 12.76
CA GLY A 48 8.03 -14.94 13.35
C GLY A 48 7.99 -16.38 12.86
N GLN A 49 7.11 -16.72 11.91
CA GLN A 49 7.01 -18.09 11.38
C GLN A 49 8.31 -18.50 10.65
N PRO A 50 8.92 -19.67 10.97
CA PRO A 50 10.20 -20.07 10.35
C PRO A 50 10.20 -20.11 8.82
N ARG A 51 9.06 -20.44 8.23
CA ARG A 51 8.88 -20.49 6.77
C ARG A 51 8.96 -19.13 6.08
N LEU A 52 8.83 -18.02 6.83
CA LEU A 52 8.90 -16.65 6.32
C LEU A 52 10.30 -16.04 6.52
N ALA A 53 11.25 -16.78 7.11
CA ALA A 53 12.58 -16.28 7.47
C ALA A 53 13.39 -15.77 6.25
N THR A 54 13.12 -16.31 5.04
CA THR A 54 13.80 -15.89 3.81
C THR A 54 13.08 -14.76 3.07
N SER A 55 11.99 -14.21 3.63
CA SER A 55 11.24 -13.13 3.01
C SER A 55 11.99 -11.81 3.08
N TRP A 56 11.87 -11.02 2.02
CA TRP A 56 12.39 -9.66 2.01
C TRP A 56 11.36 -8.70 2.61
N TRP A 57 11.46 -8.46 3.89
CA TRP A 57 10.49 -7.72 4.71
C TRP A 57 10.18 -6.29 4.25
N PRO A 58 11.12 -5.53 3.65
CA PRO A 58 10.80 -4.17 3.17
C PRO A 58 9.68 -4.11 2.14
N ALA A 59 9.42 -5.21 1.37
CA ALA A 59 8.30 -5.27 0.43
C ALA A 59 7.07 -6.02 0.98
N ALA A 60 7.15 -6.55 2.20
CA ALA A 60 6.01 -7.23 2.79
C ALA A 60 4.84 -6.26 3.04
N VAL A 61 3.63 -6.74 2.81
CA VAL A 61 2.39 -5.97 3.03
C VAL A 61 1.43 -6.79 3.86
N ILE A 62 0.91 -6.22 4.93
CA ILE A 62 -0.21 -6.77 5.66
C ILE A 62 -1.44 -5.87 5.48
N GLY A 63 -2.56 -6.45 5.14
CA GLY A 63 -3.84 -5.77 4.97
C GLY A 63 -4.90 -6.35 5.87
N GLU A 64 -5.76 -5.50 6.39
CA GLU A 64 -6.93 -5.89 7.18
C GLU A 64 -8.18 -5.89 6.29
N GLU A 65 -9.09 -6.84 6.50
CA GLU A 65 -10.23 -7.06 5.63
C GLU A 65 -11.19 -5.87 5.57
N GLN A 66 -11.57 -5.29 6.71
CA GLN A 66 -12.49 -4.14 6.75
C GLN A 66 -11.86 -2.89 6.13
N ALA A 67 -10.57 -2.65 6.41
CA ALA A 67 -9.82 -1.58 5.77
C ALA A 67 -9.69 -1.80 4.26
N THR A 68 -9.66 -3.06 3.80
CA THR A 68 -9.62 -3.39 2.36
C THR A 68 -10.91 -2.99 1.65
N VAL A 69 -12.07 -3.15 2.28
CA VAL A 69 -13.34 -2.67 1.73
C VAL A 69 -13.29 -1.14 1.55
N THR A 70 -12.75 -0.43 2.53
CA THR A 70 -12.58 1.02 2.47
C THR A 70 -11.60 1.44 1.35
N ALA A 71 -10.44 0.78 1.25
CA ALA A 71 -9.45 1.06 0.21
C ALA A 71 -10.00 0.83 -1.20
N ARG A 72 -10.77 -0.22 -1.41
CA ARG A 72 -11.45 -0.49 -2.70
C ARG A 72 -12.49 0.57 -3.04
N ARG A 73 -13.27 1.02 -2.05
CA ARG A 73 -14.23 2.11 -2.26
C ARG A 73 -13.52 3.40 -2.65
N GLN A 74 -12.45 3.78 -1.96
CA GLN A 74 -11.64 4.96 -2.29
C GLN A 74 -11.04 4.87 -3.70
N GLN A 75 -10.57 3.69 -4.12
CA GLN A 75 -10.12 3.47 -5.50
C GLN A 75 -11.26 3.70 -6.50
N GLN A 76 -12.48 3.21 -6.25
CA GLN A 76 -13.63 3.42 -7.13
C GLN A 76 -14.03 4.91 -7.21
N GLU A 77 -14.03 5.61 -6.09
CA GLU A 77 -14.28 7.05 -6.03
C GLU A 77 -13.23 7.84 -6.85
N LEU A 78 -11.94 7.47 -6.74
CA LEU A 78 -10.86 8.04 -7.53
C LEU A 78 -11.07 7.78 -9.03
N LEU A 79 -11.44 6.55 -9.43
CA LEU A 79 -11.73 6.19 -10.82
C LEU A 79 -12.90 6.98 -11.39
N ALA A 80 -13.95 7.21 -10.59
CA ALA A 80 -15.11 8.04 -11.00
C ALA A 80 -14.71 9.51 -11.19
N ARG A 81 -13.87 10.05 -10.30
CA ARG A 81 -13.35 11.43 -10.42
C ARG A 81 -12.46 11.60 -11.64
N LEU A 82 -11.60 10.64 -11.95
CA LEU A 82 -10.77 10.65 -13.17
C LEU A 82 -11.63 10.52 -14.44
N ALA A 83 -12.71 9.74 -14.39
CA ALA A 83 -13.65 9.64 -15.50
C ALA A 83 -14.37 10.99 -15.75
N ALA A 84 -14.85 11.65 -14.69
CA ALA A 84 -15.46 12.97 -14.79
C ALA A 84 -14.47 14.03 -15.31
N LEU A 85 -13.22 13.99 -14.84
CA LEU A 85 -12.15 14.87 -15.32
C LEU A 85 -11.90 14.65 -16.82
N SER A 86 -11.77 13.40 -17.25
CA SER A 86 -11.57 13.05 -18.68
C SER A 86 -12.72 13.51 -19.57
N SER A 87 -13.96 13.46 -19.07
CA SER A 87 -15.14 13.90 -19.84
C SER A 87 -15.21 15.42 -20.02
N GLY A 88 -14.53 16.18 -19.17
CA GLY A 88 -14.40 17.64 -19.27
C GLY A 88 -13.28 18.10 -20.19
N GLU A 89 -12.47 17.18 -20.70
CA GLU A 89 -11.30 17.45 -21.52
C GLU A 89 -11.47 16.90 -22.94
N ALA A 90 -10.59 17.30 -23.86
CA ALA A 90 -10.59 16.84 -25.23
C ALA A 90 -9.18 16.41 -25.69
N GLY A 91 -9.13 15.65 -26.78
CA GLY A 91 -7.87 15.27 -27.44
C GLY A 91 -6.88 14.57 -26.52
N ASP A 92 -5.63 15.01 -26.56
CA ASP A 92 -4.52 14.38 -25.82
C ASP A 92 -4.68 14.44 -24.30
N ALA A 93 -5.38 15.45 -23.77
CA ALA A 93 -5.62 15.58 -22.33
C ALA A 93 -6.57 14.48 -21.84
N ALA A 94 -7.70 14.29 -22.52
CA ALA A 94 -8.64 13.22 -22.22
C ALA A 94 -7.98 11.83 -22.35
N ALA A 95 -7.18 11.63 -23.39
CA ALA A 95 -6.45 10.37 -23.62
C ALA A 95 -5.46 10.08 -22.50
N ALA A 96 -4.70 11.07 -22.04
CA ALA A 96 -3.74 10.95 -20.95
C ALA A 96 -4.43 10.56 -19.62
N ILE A 97 -5.55 11.20 -19.27
CA ILE A 97 -6.32 10.90 -18.07
C ILE A 97 -6.89 9.47 -18.14
N ASN A 98 -7.42 9.07 -19.31
CA ASN A 98 -7.95 7.72 -19.49
C ASN A 98 -6.85 6.65 -19.38
N ALA A 99 -5.64 6.90 -19.90
CA ALA A 99 -4.50 6.01 -19.76
C ALA A 99 -4.10 5.84 -18.27
N LEU A 100 -4.08 6.94 -17.51
CA LEU A 100 -3.84 6.89 -16.07
C LEU A 100 -4.95 6.13 -15.33
N ARG A 101 -6.22 6.36 -15.68
CA ARG A 101 -7.38 5.66 -15.10
C ARG A 101 -7.28 4.15 -15.31
N GLN A 102 -6.87 3.69 -16.50
CA GLN A 102 -6.65 2.27 -16.79
C GLN A 102 -5.55 1.66 -15.90
N GLN A 103 -4.45 2.39 -15.69
CA GLN A 103 -3.38 1.95 -14.78
C GLN A 103 -3.91 1.78 -13.35
N ILE A 104 -4.69 2.74 -12.83
CA ILE A 104 -5.25 2.67 -11.48
C ILE A 104 -6.30 1.54 -11.37
N GLN A 105 -7.09 1.31 -12.40
CA GLN A 105 -8.08 0.24 -12.44
C GLN A 105 -7.44 -1.16 -12.39
N ALA A 106 -6.24 -1.32 -12.95
CA ALA A 106 -5.49 -2.57 -12.94
C ALA A 106 -4.84 -2.88 -11.57
N LEU A 107 -4.71 -1.88 -10.68
CA LEU A 107 -4.12 -2.08 -9.35
C LEU A 107 -5.00 -2.94 -8.46
N LYS A 108 -4.38 -3.92 -7.82
CA LYS A 108 -4.99 -4.64 -6.70
C LYS A 108 -4.64 -3.91 -5.41
N VAL A 109 -5.66 -3.49 -4.66
CA VAL A 109 -5.48 -2.75 -3.41
C VAL A 109 -5.97 -3.55 -2.21
N THR A 110 -5.36 -3.28 -1.06
CA THR A 110 -5.73 -3.82 0.25
C THR A 110 -5.75 -2.71 1.30
N GLY A 111 -6.44 -2.91 2.38
CA GLY A 111 -6.41 -2.03 3.56
C GLY A 111 -5.11 -2.16 4.32
N ARG A 112 -4.01 -1.70 3.70
CA ARG A 112 -2.65 -1.84 4.21
C ARG A 112 -2.52 -1.24 5.60
N GLN A 113 -1.95 -2.04 6.51
CA GLN A 113 -1.54 -1.58 7.83
C GLN A 113 -0.08 -1.13 7.75
N PHE A 114 0.19 0.14 8.07
CA PHE A 114 1.53 0.71 8.01
C PHE A 114 2.32 0.39 9.29
N VAL A 115 2.65 -0.88 9.48
CA VAL A 115 3.44 -1.40 10.58
C VAL A 115 4.73 -2.02 10.06
N ARG A 116 5.75 -2.07 10.90
CA ARG A 116 6.97 -2.81 10.56
C ARG A 116 6.70 -4.31 10.65
N LEU A 117 7.11 -5.04 9.61
CA LEU A 117 6.86 -6.47 9.49
C LEU A 117 8.13 -7.33 9.67
N ASP A 118 9.30 -6.70 9.76
CA ASP A 118 10.56 -7.38 10.03
C ASP A 118 10.51 -8.01 11.44
N PRO A 119 10.59 -9.35 11.57
CA PRO A 119 10.45 -10.04 12.84
C PRO A 119 11.50 -9.63 13.88
N ASP A 120 12.69 -9.23 13.45
CA ASP A 120 13.73 -8.79 14.40
C ASP A 120 13.39 -7.42 15.01
N VAL A 121 12.77 -6.54 14.22
CA VAL A 121 12.26 -5.25 14.69
C VAL A 121 11.02 -5.44 15.58
N VAL A 122 10.10 -6.30 15.16
CA VAL A 122 8.84 -6.57 15.90
C VAL A 122 9.15 -7.20 17.27
N ARG A 123 10.15 -8.11 17.33
CA ARG A 123 10.53 -8.81 18.58
C ARG A 123 11.06 -7.88 19.66
N VAL A 124 11.79 -6.84 19.30
CA VAL A 124 12.44 -5.92 20.25
C VAL A 124 11.58 -4.71 20.60
N SER A 125 10.42 -4.55 19.99
CA SER A 125 9.53 -3.40 20.16
C SER A 125 8.14 -3.83 20.61
N GLU A 126 7.79 -3.57 21.85
CA GLU A 126 6.44 -3.85 22.34
C GLU A 126 5.35 -3.10 21.54
N ARG A 127 5.60 -1.83 21.18
CA ARG A 127 4.71 -1.03 20.33
C ARG A 127 4.69 -1.53 18.89
N GLY A 128 5.77 -2.14 18.43
CA GLY A 128 5.90 -2.74 17.10
C GLY A 128 5.23 -4.10 16.96
N ASN A 129 4.79 -4.69 18.07
CA ASN A 129 4.11 -5.99 18.15
C ASN A 129 2.65 -5.82 18.63
N PRO A 130 1.78 -5.17 17.84
CA PRO A 130 0.39 -4.92 18.22
C PRO A 130 -0.41 -6.22 18.36
N PRO A 131 -1.45 -6.24 19.20
CA PRO A 131 -2.43 -7.31 19.21
C PRO A 131 -3.16 -7.37 17.87
N MET A 132 -3.55 -8.58 17.47
CA MET A 132 -4.26 -8.82 16.21
C MET A 132 -5.65 -9.40 16.49
N GLN A 133 -6.67 -8.85 15.83
CA GLN A 133 -8.06 -9.29 15.94
C GLN A 133 -8.72 -9.20 14.55
N GLY A 134 -9.49 -10.23 14.18
CA GLY A 134 -10.19 -10.26 12.90
C GLY A 134 -9.39 -10.93 11.78
N HIS A 135 -9.61 -10.48 10.55
CA HIS A 135 -9.07 -11.13 9.36
C HIS A 135 -8.03 -10.27 8.66
N TYR A 136 -6.88 -10.87 8.40
CA TYR A 136 -5.76 -10.22 7.72
C TYR A 136 -5.28 -11.04 6.53
N SER A 137 -4.65 -10.35 5.59
CA SER A 137 -3.88 -10.95 4.51
C SER A 137 -2.45 -10.44 4.56
N LEU A 138 -1.48 -11.35 4.51
CA LEU A 138 -0.04 -11.02 4.51
C LEU A 138 0.56 -11.46 3.17
N TRP A 139 1.16 -10.52 2.44
CA TRP A 139 1.93 -10.79 1.22
C TRP A 139 3.41 -10.64 1.52
N VAL A 140 4.16 -11.68 1.23
CA VAL A 140 5.62 -11.76 1.42
C VAL A 140 6.27 -12.43 0.22
N GLY A 141 7.56 -12.23 0.04
CA GLY A 141 8.31 -12.85 -1.04
C GLY A 141 9.79 -12.52 -1.01
N PRO A 142 10.53 -12.94 -2.05
CA PRO A 142 11.93 -12.55 -2.22
C PRO A 142 12.06 -11.06 -2.53
N GLN A 143 13.29 -10.57 -2.53
CA GLN A 143 13.56 -9.19 -2.93
C GLN A 143 13.11 -8.98 -4.39
N PRO A 144 12.29 -7.95 -4.67
CA PRO A 144 11.92 -7.60 -6.04
C PRO A 144 13.15 -7.24 -6.88
N THR A 145 13.12 -7.59 -8.17
CA THR A 145 14.19 -7.25 -9.12
C THR A 145 13.81 -6.11 -10.05
N GLN A 146 12.64 -5.53 -9.85
CA GLN A 146 12.07 -4.51 -10.71
C GLN A 146 11.56 -3.31 -9.90
N ILE A 147 11.40 -2.19 -10.60
CA ILE A 147 10.61 -1.02 -10.20
C ILE A 147 9.50 -0.82 -11.23
N SER A 148 8.43 -0.10 -10.87
CA SER A 148 7.33 0.20 -11.80
C SER A 148 7.31 1.68 -12.13
N LEU A 149 7.21 2.01 -13.42
CA LEU A 149 6.90 3.37 -13.89
C LEU A 149 5.37 3.50 -14.02
N PHE A 150 4.82 4.58 -13.50
CA PHE A 150 3.38 4.80 -13.38
C PHE A 150 3.01 6.26 -13.64
N GLY A 151 1.80 6.51 -14.15
CA GLY A 151 1.28 7.85 -14.28
C GLY A 151 1.21 8.37 -15.70
N LEU A 152 1.40 9.68 -15.85
CA LEU A 152 1.23 10.41 -17.11
C LEU A 152 2.48 10.33 -18.01
N ILE A 153 2.85 9.11 -18.37
CA ILE A 153 4.00 8.78 -19.23
C ILE A 153 3.59 7.85 -20.36
N SER A 154 4.35 7.88 -21.47
CA SER A 154 4.01 7.11 -22.67
C SER A 154 4.19 5.61 -22.55
N GLN A 155 5.09 5.16 -21.68
CA GLN A 155 5.41 3.74 -21.50
C GLN A 155 5.46 3.37 -20.02
N PRO A 156 4.29 3.31 -19.34
CA PRO A 156 4.23 2.78 -17.98
C PRO A 156 4.57 1.29 -17.94
N GLY A 157 4.83 0.77 -16.75
CA GLY A 157 5.11 -0.65 -16.51
C GLY A 157 6.48 -0.90 -15.89
N ASN A 158 6.83 -2.17 -15.77
CA ASN A 158 7.99 -2.60 -15.00
C ASN A 158 9.32 -2.34 -15.74
N ARG A 159 10.34 -2.03 -14.95
CA ARG A 159 11.74 -1.84 -15.39
C ARG A 159 12.65 -2.59 -14.43
N SER A 160 13.74 -3.16 -14.95
CA SER A 160 14.75 -3.80 -14.12
C SER A 160 15.31 -2.80 -13.11
N PHE A 161 15.39 -3.20 -11.85
CA PHE A 161 16.06 -2.41 -10.82
C PHE A 161 17.57 -2.42 -11.06
N VAL A 162 18.19 -1.25 -11.01
CA VAL A 162 19.63 -1.07 -11.11
C VAL A 162 20.09 -0.24 -9.91
N PRO A 163 20.93 -0.80 -9.01
CA PRO A 163 21.48 -0.07 -7.88
C PRO A 163 22.17 1.23 -8.31
N GLY A 164 22.00 2.29 -7.53
CA GLY A 164 22.59 3.60 -7.82
C GLY A 164 21.89 4.39 -8.92
N ARG A 165 20.91 3.83 -9.61
CA ARG A 165 20.18 4.53 -10.67
C ARG A 165 19.12 5.45 -10.08
N SER A 166 19.18 6.74 -10.43
CA SER A 166 18.24 7.74 -9.90
C SER A 166 16.85 7.68 -10.56
N VAL A 167 15.84 8.21 -9.87
CA VAL A 167 14.48 8.40 -10.41
C VAL A 167 14.51 9.11 -11.75
N ALA A 168 15.27 10.22 -11.85
CA ALA A 168 15.39 10.97 -13.10
C ALA A 168 15.93 10.11 -14.25
N SER A 169 16.93 9.24 -13.95
CA SER A 169 17.50 8.35 -14.97
C SER A 169 16.55 7.22 -15.40
N TYR A 170 15.62 6.81 -14.54
CA TYR A 170 14.56 5.86 -14.94
C TYR A 170 13.50 6.52 -15.86
N LEU A 171 13.35 7.84 -15.78
CA LEU A 171 12.43 8.60 -16.62
C LEU A 171 13.05 9.11 -17.91
N GLU A 172 14.37 8.98 -18.08
CA GLU A 172 15.05 9.32 -19.33
C GLU A 172 14.47 8.53 -20.52
N GLY A 173 14.16 9.22 -21.61
CA GLY A 173 13.52 8.64 -22.79
C GLY A 173 12.01 8.46 -22.68
N GLN A 174 11.39 8.72 -21.52
CA GLN A 174 9.94 8.72 -21.39
C GLN A 174 9.33 10.02 -21.94
N ARG A 175 8.38 9.89 -22.87
CA ARG A 175 7.56 11.02 -23.27
C ARG A 175 6.49 11.27 -22.21
N LEU A 176 6.45 12.47 -21.69
CA LEU A 176 5.40 12.91 -20.78
C LEU A 176 4.10 13.14 -21.55
N LEU A 177 2.99 12.68 -20.99
CA LEU A 177 1.66 12.90 -21.54
C LEU A 177 1.13 14.30 -21.18
N SER A 178 0.02 14.70 -21.79
CA SER A 178 -0.62 15.97 -21.49
C SER A 178 -0.98 16.08 -20.01
N GLY A 179 -0.72 17.24 -19.40
CA GLY A 179 -0.97 17.50 -17.99
C GLY A 179 0.08 16.95 -17.01
N ALA A 180 1.11 16.24 -17.48
CA ALA A 180 2.14 15.67 -16.61
C ALA A 180 3.04 16.73 -15.95
N ASP A 181 3.39 16.52 -14.69
CA ASP A 181 4.43 17.31 -14.01
C ASP A 181 5.80 17.04 -14.64
N ARG A 182 6.44 18.12 -15.12
CA ARG A 182 7.77 18.07 -15.74
C ARG A 182 8.92 18.26 -14.75
N SER A 183 8.60 18.71 -13.55
CA SER A 183 9.58 19.13 -12.56
C SER A 183 9.81 18.08 -11.47
N TYR A 184 8.75 17.32 -11.17
CA TYR A 184 8.76 16.35 -10.06
C TYR A 184 8.11 15.03 -10.47
N ALA A 185 8.63 13.95 -9.88
CA ALA A 185 7.97 12.65 -9.80
C ALA A 185 7.87 12.23 -8.33
N TRP A 186 7.11 11.20 -8.06
CA TRP A 186 6.99 10.64 -6.71
C TRP A 186 7.57 9.24 -6.70
N VAL A 187 8.28 8.90 -5.63
CA VAL A 187 8.68 7.53 -5.32
C VAL A 187 7.75 7.00 -4.25
N ILE A 188 7.11 5.89 -4.53
CA ILE A 188 6.37 5.11 -3.55
C ILE A 188 7.23 3.89 -3.22
N TYR A 189 7.83 3.88 -2.05
CA TYR A 189 8.67 2.79 -1.59
C TYR A 189 7.84 1.55 -1.24
N PRO A 190 8.44 0.35 -1.23
CA PRO A 190 7.75 -0.88 -0.89
C PRO A 190 7.11 -0.86 0.50
N ASP A 191 7.72 -0.16 1.46
CA ASP A 191 7.21 0.01 2.82
C ASP A 191 6.03 1.01 2.94
N GLY A 192 5.64 1.64 1.81
CA GLY A 192 4.54 2.60 1.73
C GLY A 192 4.94 4.04 1.96
N ARG A 193 6.20 4.35 2.29
CA ARG A 193 6.67 5.73 2.33
C ARG A 193 6.62 6.34 0.94
N THR A 194 6.38 7.65 0.88
CA THR A 194 6.40 8.41 -0.37
C THR A 194 7.43 9.53 -0.29
N GLN A 195 8.08 9.82 -1.41
CA GLN A 195 9.05 10.90 -1.51
C GLN A 195 8.88 11.64 -2.84
N LYS A 196 8.75 12.96 -2.79
CA LYS A 196 8.79 13.82 -3.99
C LYS A 196 10.25 13.94 -4.46
N ALA A 197 10.49 13.57 -5.73
CA ALA A 197 11.80 13.58 -6.35
C ALA A 197 11.85 14.67 -7.43
N PRO A 198 12.77 15.64 -7.34
CA PRO A 198 12.99 16.62 -8.40
C PRO A 198 13.73 15.95 -9.57
N VAL A 199 13.14 16.04 -10.78
CA VAL A 199 13.62 15.29 -11.96
C VAL A 199 13.96 16.19 -13.15
N ALA A 200 13.58 17.47 -13.13
CA ALA A 200 13.89 18.39 -14.22
C ALA A 200 15.36 18.82 -14.21
N TYR A 201 15.86 19.23 -15.37
CA TYR A 201 17.26 19.61 -15.54
C TYR A 201 17.74 20.67 -14.52
N TRP A 202 16.90 21.66 -14.19
CA TRP A 202 17.26 22.76 -13.29
C TRP A 202 17.15 22.45 -11.79
N ASN A 203 16.39 21.40 -11.41
CA ASN A 203 16.18 21.05 -10.00
C ASN A 203 16.62 19.62 -9.66
N LYS A 204 17.21 18.89 -10.61
CA LYS A 204 17.56 17.48 -10.49
C LYS A 204 18.38 17.20 -9.23
N ARG A 205 17.90 16.25 -8.44
CA ARG A 205 18.64 15.69 -7.30
C ARG A 205 18.69 14.17 -7.41
N HIS A 206 19.74 13.61 -6.86
CA HIS A 206 19.83 12.16 -6.80
C HIS A 206 18.86 11.62 -5.75
N VAL A 207 17.82 10.95 -6.23
CA VAL A 207 16.88 10.17 -5.41
C VAL A 207 16.87 8.77 -5.98
N GLU A 208 17.21 7.78 -5.16
CA GLU A 208 17.26 6.39 -5.57
C GLU A 208 16.01 5.65 -5.10
N PRO A 209 15.29 4.93 -5.98
CA PRO A 209 14.21 4.05 -5.58
C PRO A 209 14.79 2.76 -4.97
N MET A 210 14.02 2.08 -4.13
CA MET A 210 14.32 0.71 -3.68
C MET A 210 13.76 -0.31 -4.69
N PRO A 211 14.28 -1.56 -4.69
CA PRO A 211 13.62 -2.64 -5.42
C PRO A 211 12.14 -2.73 -5.06
N GLY A 212 11.25 -2.87 -6.03
CA GLY A 212 9.81 -2.90 -5.82
C GLY A 212 9.14 -1.53 -5.63
N SER A 213 9.86 -0.40 -5.74
CA SER A 213 9.27 0.93 -5.72
C SER A 213 8.42 1.21 -6.97
N ILE A 214 7.48 2.15 -6.83
CA ILE A 214 6.82 2.81 -7.98
C ILE A 214 7.42 4.20 -8.15
N ILE A 215 7.70 4.59 -9.40
CA ILE A 215 7.98 5.97 -9.79
C ILE A 215 6.73 6.49 -10.47
N PHE A 216 6.06 7.45 -9.85
CA PHE A 216 4.81 8.03 -10.32
C PHE A 216 5.02 9.44 -10.85
N VAL A 217 4.62 9.68 -12.10
CA VAL A 217 4.54 11.01 -12.69
C VAL A 217 3.07 11.45 -12.67
N GLY A 218 2.78 12.42 -11.80
CA GLY A 218 1.43 12.93 -11.57
C GLY A 218 1.09 14.12 -12.44
N PHE A 219 -0.01 14.77 -12.09
CA PHE A 219 -0.45 16.02 -12.71
C PHE A 219 0.41 17.20 -12.26
N ALA A 220 0.68 18.14 -13.16
CA ALA A 220 1.33 19.40 -12.85
C ALA A 220 0.42 20.34 -12.05
N ASP A 221 0.96 21.02 -11.05
CA ASP A 221 0.20 21.89 -10.13
C ASP A 221 -0.50 23.08 -10.84
N SER A 222 0.01 23.52 -11.99
CA SER A 222 -0.44 24.75 -12.67
C SER A 222 -1.59 24.58 -13.67
N LEU A 223 -1.93 23.35 -14.09
CA LEU A 223 -2.84 23.12 -15.21
C LEU A 223 -4.30 22.87 -14.81
N TRP A 224 -4.59 22.57 -13.56
CA TRP A 224 -5.89 22.09 -13.12
C TRP A 224 -6.38 22.83 -11.88
N SER A 225 -6.94 24.03 -12.08
CA SER A 225 -7.32 24.98 -11.03
C SER A 225 -8.34 24.51 -9.97
N ARG A 226 -8.73 23.22 -9.95
CA ARG A 226 -9.64 22.65 -8.94
C ARG A 226 -9.01 21.54 -8.13
N SER A 227 -7.78 21.75 -7.61
CA SER A 227 -7.07 20.89 -6.66
C SER A 227 -6.27 19.73 -7.28
N PRO A 228 -5.23 20.01 -8.10
CA PRO A 228 -4.31 18.98 -8.59
C PRO A 228 -3.56 18.29 -7.45
N GLU A 229 -3.26 19.01 -6.36
CA GLU A 229 -2.67 18.44 -5.14
C GLU A 229 -3.55 17.34 -4.55
N THR A 230 -4.87 17.54 -4.52
CA THR A 230 -5.80 16.55 -3.99
C THR A 230 -5.83 15.30 -4.87
N MET A 231 -5.83 15.46 -6.22
CA MET A 231 -5.84 14.32 -7.14
C MET A 231 -4.54 13.51 -7.04
N ASN A 232 -3.38 14.15 -7.05
CA ASN A 232 -2.09 13.49 -6.86
C ASN A 232 -2.03 12.79 -5.49
N THR A 233 -2.54 13.42 -4.44
CA THR A 233 -2.58 12.84 -3.09
C THR A 233 -3.43 11.58 -3.04
N ASP A 234 -4.61 11.59 -3.66
CA ASP A 234 -5.51 10.43 -3.70
C ASP A 234 -4.92 9.28 -4.51
N ILE A 235 -4.24 9.61 -5.63
CA ILE A 235 -3.50 8.60 -6.41
C ILE A 235 -2.36 8.02 -5.58
N LEU A 236 -1.55 8.85 -4.92
CA LEU A 236 -0.47 8.40 -4.05
C LEU A 236 -1.00 7.50 -2.94
N HIS A 237 -2.09 7.89 -2.28
CA HIS A 237 -2.73 7.07 -1.26
C HIS A 237 -3.14 5.70 -1.83
N THR A 238 -3.78 5.66 -3.00
CA THR A 238 -4.15 4.40 -3.65
C THR A 238 -2.94 3.54 -3.99
N LEU A 239 -1.84 4.15 -4.46
CA LEU A 239 -0.59 3.45 -4.77
C LEU A 239 0.09 2.87 -3.52
N THR A 240 -0.03 3.52 -2.35
CA THR A 240 0.50 2.97 -1.09
C THR A 240 -0.28 1.76 -0.59
N GLN A 241 -1.54 1.61 -1.00
CA GLN A 241 -2.43 0.49 -0.66
C GLN A 241 -2.28 -0.72 -1.60
N ARG A 242 -1.38 -0.67 -2.58
CA ARG A 242 -1.22 -1.76 -3.54
C ARG A 242 -0.77 -3.06 -2.89
N ILE A 243 -1.28 -4.17 -3.41
CA ILE A 243 -0.74 -5.51 -3.15
C ILE A 243 0.53 -5.69 -3.99
N PRO A 244 1.66 -6.17 -3.43
CA PRO A 244 2.86 -6.49 -4.21
C PRO A 244 2.57 -7.61 -5.23
N GLU A 245 3.13 -7.46 -6.44
CA GLU A 245 3.11 -8.48 -7.50
C GLU A 245 4.28 -9.43 -7.39
#